data_03a0eaeb654d214efb0d8ff478766acd
#
_entry.id   03a0eaeb654d214efb0d8ff478766acd
#
_cell.length_a   1.000
_cell.length_b   1.000
_cell.length_c   1.000
_cell.angle_alpha   90.00
_cell.angle_beta   90.00
_cell.angle_gamma   90.00
#
_symmetry.space_group_name_H-M   'P 1'
#
loop_
_entity.id
_entity.type
_entity.pdbx_description
1 polymer ?
#
loop_
_entity_poly.entity_id
_entity_poly.type
_entity_poly.pdbx_seq_one_letter_code
_entity_poly.pdbx_strand_id
1 'polypeptide(L)'
;MNVSLATTMAAVFASLSVSGTSAAQPANVPTPTTRILAIGTINPGVDPAAVQSILPNEVRETVKLYLDGKIDQWFSLQGRSGVVFILNVTDLGAAHDMLEKLPLGQAHLMSFELIPLAPLNPLRQLQGMRPSSP
;
A
#
# COMPACT_ATOMS: atom_id res chain seq x y z
N MET A 1 42.95 4.99 -79.25
CA MET A 1 42.84 5.93 -78.12
C MET A 1 41.40 6.27 -77.96
N ASN A 2 40.73 5.56 -77.05
CA ASN A 2 39.31 5.77 -76.77
C ASN A 2 39.18 6.11 -75.34
N VAL A 3 38.78 7.32 -75.04
CA VAL A 3 38.46 7.78 -73.71
C VAL A 3 36.97 7.52 -73.48
N SER A 4 36.68 6.59 -72.61
CA SER A 4 35.28 6.28 -72.24
C SER A 4 34.88 7.09 -70.99
N LEU A 5 33.92 7.99 -71.18
CA LEU A 5 33.34 8.77 -70.10
C LEU A 5 32.28 7.93 -69.42
N ALA A 6 32.53 7.54 -68.23
CA ALA A 6 31.52 6.89 -67.40
C ALA A 6 30.83 7.95 -66.56
N THR A 7 29.57 8.18 -66.85
CA THR A 7 28.67 9.06 -66.10
C THR A 7 28.14 8.29 -64.90
N THR A 8 28.54 8.66 -63.69
CA THR A 8 28.05 8.09 -62.45
C THR A 8 26.84 8.91 -62.02
N MET A 9 25.67 8.30 -62.09
CA MET A 9 24.45 8.85 -61.49
C MET A 9 24.48 8.56 -59.99
N ALA A 10 24.56 9.57 -59.18
CA ALA A 10 24.36 9.46 -57.74
C ALA A 10 22.86 9.52 -57.43
N ALA A 11 22.31 8.40 -56.99
CA ALA A 11 20.96 8.35 -56.48
C ALA A 11 20.98 8.84 -55.01
N VAL A 12 20.38 9.99 -54.78
CA VAL A 12 20.15 10.50 -53.41
C VAL A 12 18.92 9.82 -52.85
N PHE A 13 19.12 8.84 -51.97
CA PHE A 13 18.06 8.30 -51.17
C PHE A 13 17.81 9.25 -49.98
N ALA A 14 16.74 10.02 -50.03
CA ALA A 14 16.24 10.77 -48.90
C ALA A 14 15.59 9.79 -47.92
N SER A 15 16.32 9.48 -46.84
CA SER A 15 15.76 8.71 -45.71
C SER A 15 14.81 9.60 -44.92
N LEU A 16 13.54 9.43 -45.12
CA LEU A 16 12.51 9.98 -44.21
C LEU A 16 12.57 9.22 -42.88
N SER A 17 13.28 9.78 -41.93
CA SER A 17 13.23 9.32 -40.53
C SER A 17 11.89 9.72 -39.95
N VAL A 18 10.97 8.79 -39.92
CA VAL A 18 9.75 8.93 -39.13
C VAL A 18 10.17 8.87 -37.65
N SER A 19 10.33 10.03 -37.02
CA SER A 19 10.46 10.13 -35.57
C SER A 19 9.13 9.74 -34.98
N GLY A 20 8.96 8.45 -34.65
CA GLY A 20 7.86 7.98 -33.86
C GLY A 20 7.95 8.66 -32.50
N THR A 21 7.04 9.59 -32.24
CA THR A 21 6.83 10.12 -30.89
C THR A 21 6.30 8.98 -30.06
N SER A 22 7.21 8.29 -29.33
CA SER A 22 6.81 7.33 -28.30
C SER A 22 6.10 8.13 -27.23
N ALA A 23 4.77 8.06 -27.18
CA ALA A 23 4.01 8.60 -26.08
C ALA A 23 4.48 7.85 -24.84
N ALA A 24 5.20 8.54 -23.94
CA ALA A 24 5.56 7.99 -22.65
C ALA A 24 4.26 7.60 -21.95
N GLN A 25 4.09 6.30 -21.66
CA GLN A 25 3.03 5.86 -20.77
C GLN A 25 3.20 6.62 -19.44
N PRO A 26 2.14 7.20 -18.87
CA PRO A 26 2.25 7.86 -17.59
C PRO A 26 2.85 6.86 -16.62
N ALA A 27 3.99 7.21 -16.02
CA ALA A 27 4.63 6.39 -15.01
C ALA A 27 3.55 6.04 -13.98
N ASN A 28 3.41 4.74 -13.68
CA ASN A 28 2.44 4.27 -12.70
C ASN A 28 2.93 4.73 -11.32
N VAL A 29 2.64 5.98 -10.97
CA VAL A 29 3.01 6.55 -9.68
C VAL A 29 2.26 5.75 -8.63
N PRO A 30 2.96 5.05 -7.73
CA PRO A 30 2.32 4.30 -6.67
C PRO A 30 1.40 5.22 -5.86
N THR A 31 0.19 4.79 -5.62
CA THR A 31 -0.72 5.52 -4.74
C THR A 31 -0.16 5.43 -3.32
N PRO A 32 0.03 6.56 -2.63
CA PRO A 32 0.61 6.56 -1.29
C PRO A 32 -0.29 5.82 -0.30
N THR A 33 0.31 5.15 0.67
CA THR A 33 -0.39 4.57 1.81
C THR A 33 -1.09 5.66 2.61
N THR A 34 -2.36 5.47 2.92
CA THR A 34 -3.17 6.42 3.71
C THR A 34 -3.59 5.87 5.06
N ARG A 35 -3.65 4.55 5.19
CA ARG A 35 -4.00 3.82 6.40
C ARG A 35 -3.24 2.49 6.42
N ILE A 36 -3.23 1.84 7.57
CA ILE A 36 -2.73 0.47 7.70
C ILE A 36 -3.82 -0.38 8.35
N LEU A 37 -4.16 -1.50 7.70
CA LEU A 37 -4.95 -2.56 8.31
C LEU A 37 -4.00 -3.42 9.14
N ALA A 38 -4.29 -3.59 10.42
CA ALA A 38 -3.56 -4.48 11.32
C ALA A 38 -4.47 -5.61 11.77
N ILE A 39 -4.04 -6.84 11.60
CA ILE A 39 -4.74 -8.03 12.09
C ILE A 39 -3.89 -8.63 13.19
N GLY A 40 -4.37 -8.51 14.44
CA GLY A 40 -3.73 -9.10 15.62
C GLY A 40 -4.33 -10.46 15.94
N THR A 41 -3.49 -11.47 16.09
CA THR A 41 -3.90 -12.83 16.47
C THR A 41 -3.04 -13.36 17.60
N ILE A 42 -3.66 -14.10 18.51
CA ILE A 42 -2.93 -14.79 19.58
C ILE A 42 -2.04 -15.86 18.97
N ASN A 43 -0.79 -15.91 19.42
CA ASN A 43 0.18 -16.88 18.92
C ASN A 43 -0.22 -18.32 19.26
N PRO A 44 0.08 -19.28 18.38
CA PRO A 44 -0.20 -20.68 18.65
C PRO A 44 0.50 -21.17 19.93
N GLY A 45 -0.17 -22.01 20.71
CA GLY A 45 0.39 -22.61 21.93
C GLY A 45 0.45 -21.69 23.15
N VAL A 46 -0.04 -20.46 23.05
CA VAL A 46 -0.14 -19.54 24.19
C VAL A 46 -1.21 -20.02 25.18
N ASP A 47 -0.87 -20.03 26.46
CA ASP A 47 -1.82 -20.30 27.51
C ASP A 47 -2.90 -19.21 27.60
N PRO A 48 -4.18 -19.55 27.47
CA PRO A 48 -5.27 -18.58 27.60
C PRO A 48 -5.26 -17.80 28.93
N ALA A 49 -4.80 -18.41 30.02
CA ALA A 49 -4.69 -17.74 31.31
C ALA A 49 -3.66 -16.58 31.29
N ALA A 50 -2.58 -16.75 30.55
CA ALA A 50 -1.57 -15.69 30.36
C ALA A 50 -2.17 -14.49 29.61
N VAL A 51 -2.97 -14.74 28.58
CA VAL A 51 -3.70 -13.68 27.85
C VAL A 51 -4.69 -12.98 28.77
N GLN A 52 -5.50 -13.72 29.50
CA GLN A 52 -6.52 -13.17 30.40
C GLN A 52 -5.93 -12.26 31.49
N SER A 53 -4.75 -12.59 31.98
CA SER A 53 -4.07 -11.79 33.01
C SER A 53 -3.61 -10.42 32.49
N ILE A 54 -3.27 -10.31 31.20
CA ILE A 54 -2.76 -9.09 30.54
C ILE A 54 -3.90 -8.29 29.89
N LEU A 55 -4.99 -8.94 29.51
CA LEU A 55 -6.05 -8.36 28.70
C LEU A 55 -6.64 -7.04 29.26
N PRO A 56 -6.86 -6.85 30.57
CA PRO A 56 -7.38 -5.59 31.07
C PRO A 56 -6.43 -4.41 30.81
N ASN A 57 -5.13 -4.66 30.86
CA ASN A 57 -4.13 -3.64 30.55
C ASN A 57 -4.00 -3.40 29.05
N GLU A 58 -4.05 -4.48 28.25
CA GLU A 58 -4.10 -4.41 26.79
C GLU A 58 -5.24 -3.51 26.30
N VAL A 59 -6.45 -3.74 26.80
CA VAL A 59 -7.63 -2.94 26.44
C VAL A 59 -7.43 -1.48 26.81
N ARG A 60 -6.88 -1.20 27.98
CA ARG A 60 -6.63 0.18 28.42
C ARG A 60 -5.66 0.91 27.53
N GLU A 61 -4.55 0.28 27.16
CA GLU A 61 -3.53 0.89 26.27
C GLU A 61 -4.07 1.02 24.83
N THR A 62 -4.85 0.06 24.35
CA THR A 62 -5.52 0.16 23.04
C THR A 62 -6.52 1.33 23.01
N VAL A 63 -7.30 1.55 24.08
CA VAL A 63 -8.21 2.70 24.20
C VAL A 63 -7.44 4.02 24.15
N LYS A 64 -6.27 4.11 24.76
CA LYS A 64 -5.41 5.31 24.64
C LYS A 64 -5.04 5.60 23.20
N LEU A 65 -4.61 4.58 22.44
CA LEU A 65 -4.28 4.75 21.02
C LEU A 65 -5.49 5.23 20.21
N TYR A 66 -6.68 4.75 20.53
CA TYR A 66 -7.91 5.21 19.90
C TYR A 66 -8.21 6.67 20.22
N LEU A 67 -8.14 7.07 21.49
CA LEU A 67 -8.36 8.44 21.94
C LEU A 67 -7.30 9.41 21.39
N ASP A 68 -6.07 8.93 21.18
CA ASP A 68 -4.98 9.69 20.56
C ASP A 68 -5.11 9.78 19.03
N GLY A 69 -6.17 9.21 18.44
CA GLY A 69 -6.42 9.24 17.01
C GLY A 69 -5.49 8.33 16.19
N LYS A 70 -4.78 7.40 16.82
CA LYS A 70 -3.91 6.43 16.14
C LYS A 70 -4.67 5.25 15.57
N ILE A 71 -5.81 4.92 16.14
CA ILE A 71 -6.75 3.90 15.66
C ILE A 71 -8.02 4.60 15.21
N ASP A 72 -8.38 4.45 13.92
CA ASP A 72 -9.64 4.97 13.38
C ASP A 72 -10.82 4.04 13.69
N GLN A 73 -10.61 2.73 13.54
CA GLN A 73 -11.63 1.71 13.73
C GLN A 73 -11.00 0.46 14.32
N TRP A 74 -11.78 -0.28 15.08
CA TRP A 74 -11.40 -1.53 15.71
C TRP A 74 -12.52 -2.55 15.71
N PHE A 75 -12.17 -3.82 15.59
CA PHE A 75 -13.13 -4.91 15.54
C PHE A 75 -12.55 -6.15 16.18
N SER A 76 -13.41 -6.98 16.77
CA SER A 76 -13.06 -8.35 17.12
C SER A 76 -13.27 -9.27 15.93
N LEU A 77 -12.37 -10.23 15.74
CA LEU A 77 -12.57 -11.28 14.74
C LEU A 77 -13.68 -12.22 15.17
N GLN A 78 -14.60 -12.55 14.25
CA GLN A 78 -15.61 -13.56 14.48
C GLN A 78 -15.04 -14.94 14.16
N GLY A 79 -15.36 -15.93 15.02
CA GLY A 79 -14.95 -17.32 14.81
C GLY A 79 -13.50 -17.67 15.18
N ARG A 80 -12.69 -16.69 15.59
CA ARG A 80 -11.33 -16.89 16.12
C ARG A 80 -10.93 -15.77 17.06
N SER A 81 -9.97 -16.03 17.94
CA SER A 81 -9.42 -14.99 18.82
C SER A 81 -8.55 -14.03 18.05
N GLY A 82 -8.83 -12.74 18.14
CA GLY A 82 -8.05 -11.71 17.50
C GLY A 82 -8.82 -10.41 17.30
N VAL A 83 -8.09 -9.42 16.81
CA VAL A 83 -8.60 -8.07 16.59
C VAL A 83 -8.19 -7.56 15.20
N VAL A 84 -8.95 -6.60 14.69
CA VAL A 84 -8.59 -5.83 13.51
C VAL A 84 -8.61 -4.37 13.86
N PHE A 85 -7.55 -3.65 13.47
CA PHE A 85 -7.47 -2.20 13.58
C PHE A 85 -7.32 -1.57 12.21
N ILE A 86 -7.99 -0.46 11.98
CA ILE A 86 -7.65 0.49 10.93
C ILE A 86 -6.83 1.60 11.58
N LEU A 87 -5.53 1.63 11.27
CA LEU A 87 -4.60 2.56 11.90
C LEU A 87 -4.47 3.84 11.07
N ASN A 88 -4.52 4.97 11.76
CA ASN A 88 -4.29 6.30 11.19
C ASN A 88 -2.79 6.64 11.16
N VAL A 89 -2.00 5.73 10.61
CA VAL A 89 -0.57 5.88 10.34
C VAL A 89 -0.27 5.37 8.94
N THR A 90 0.80 5.83 8.34
CA THR A 90 1.15 5.54 6.95
C THR A 90 2.46 4.76 6.79
N ASP A 91 3.27 4.70 7.83
CA ASP A 91 4.53 3.97 7.87
C ASP A 91 4.37 2.62 8.58
N LEU A 92 4.76 1.53 7.89
CA LEU A 92 4.65 0.17 8.42
C LEU A 92 5.53 -0.06 9.65
N GLY A 93 6.73 0.50 9.68
CA GLY A 93 7.63 0.37 10.82
C GLY A 93 7.07 1.05 12.06
N ALA A 94 6.55 2.27 11.90
CA ALA A 94 5.91 3.00 13.00
C ALA A 94 4.64 2.27 13.50
N ALA A 95 3.85 1.68 12.60
CA ALA A 95 2.68 0.87 12.97
C ALA A 95 3.09 -0.37 13.76
N HIS A 96 4.10 -1.09 13.28
CA HIS A 96 4.65 -2.27 13.96
C HIS A 96 5.11 -1.92 15.37
N ASP A 97 5.98 -0.92 15.51
CA ASP A 97 6.53 -0.51 16.80
C ASP A 97 5.44 -0.06 17.79
N MET A 98 4.41 0.60 17.28
CA MET A 98 3.28 1.04 18.10
C MET A 98 2.49 -0.14 18.67
N LEU A 99 2.23 -1.17 17.84
CA LEU A 99 1.46 -2.35 18.26
C LEU A 99 2.29 -3.30 19.14
N GLU A 100 3.59 -3.46 18.86
CA GLU A 100 4.50 -4.25 19.70
C GLU A 100 4.70 -3.66 21.10
N LYS A 101 4.43 -2.38 21.30
CA LYS A 101 4.42 -1.74 22.61
C LYS A 101 3.18 -2.02 23.43
N LEU A 102 2.12 -2.55 22.83
CA LEU A 102 0.95 -3.00 23.57
C LEU A 102 1.31 -4.21 24.45
N PRO A 103 0.65 -4.40 25.58
CA PRO A 103 1.03 -5.42 26.56
C PRO A 103 1.10 -6.86 26.00
N LEU A 104 0.17 -7.24 25.13
CA LEU A 104 0.20 -8.57 24.50
C LEU A 104 1.33 -8.70 23.47
N GLY A 105 1.68 -7.62 22.77
CA GLY A 105 2.83 -7.55 21.89
C GLY A 105 4.14 -7.68 22.67
N GLN A 106 4.31 -6.90 23.73
CA GLN A 106 5.49 -6.94 24.60
C GLN A 106 5.70 -8.32 25.26
N ALA A 107 4.62 -9.00 25.61
CA ALA A 107 4.66 -10.35 26.17
C ALA A 107 4.86 -11.44 25.10
N HIS A 108 4.95 -11.08 23.82
CA HIS A 108 5.03 -12.01 22.68
C HIS A 108 3.88 -13.02 22.63
N LEU A 109 2.71 -12.63 23.12
CA LEU A 109 1.52 -13.46 23.10
C LEU A 109 0.64 -13.23 21.86
N MET A 110 0.84 -12.09 21.18
CA MET A 110 0.11 -11.68 19.96
C MET A 110 1.09 -11.31 18.87
N SER A 111 0.72 -11.63 17.63
CA SER A 111 1.41 -11.19 16.42
C SER A 111 0.49 -10.35 15.56
N PHE A 112 1.07 -9.41 14.80
CA PHE A 112 0.33 -8.49 13.94
C PHE A 112 0.73 -8.67 12.49
N GLU A 113 -0.25 -8.89 11.63
CA GLU A 113 -0.13 -8.77 10.18
C GLU A 113 -0.51 -7.34 9.79
N LEU A 114 0.36 -6.65 9.04
CA LEU A 114 0.17 -5.27 8.63
C LEU A 114 0.00 -5.17 7.13
N ILE A 115 -1.10 -4.59 6.68
CA ILE A 115 -1.44 -4.41 5.27
C ILE A 115 -1.58 -2.90 4.99
N PRO A 116 -0.68 -2.31 4.20
CA PRO A 116 -0.82 -0.90 3.83
C PRO A 116 -2.03 -0.71 2.90
N LEU A 117 -2.83 0.30 3.19
CA LEU A 117 -4.02 0.66 2.43
C LEU A 117 -3.80 1.99 1.70
N ALA A 118 -4.28 2.06 0.49
CA ALA A 118 -4.27 3.26 -0.35
C ALA A 118 -5.68 3.54 -0.86
N PRO A 119 -5.97 4.76 -1.35
CA PRO A 119 -7.22 5.04 -2.03
C PRO A 119 -7.47 4.05 -3.16
N LEU A 120 -8.75 3.73 -3.40
CA LEU A 120 -9.15 2.77 -4.40
C LEU A 120 -8.65 3.18 -5.79
N ASN A 121 -7.67 2.44 -6.34
CA ASN A 121 -7.02 2.76 -7.61
C ASN A 121 -7.98 2.92 -8.81
N PRO A 122 -9.02 2.07 -8.99
CA PRO A 122 -9.96 2.22 -10.09
C PRO A 122 -10.70 3.56 -10.13
N LEU A 123 -10.77 4.30 -9.02
CA LEU A 123 -11.38 5.64 -9.00
C LEU A 123 -10.65 6.64 -9.91
N ARG A 124 -9.39 6.40 -10.26
CA ARG A 124 -8.66 7.21 -11.25
C ARG A 124 -9.29 7.17 -12.64
N GLN A 125 -10.00 6.09 -12.97
CA GLN A 125 -10.70 5.94 -14.25
C GLN A 125 -11.94 6.85 -14.34
N LEU A 126 -12.40 7.39 -13.22
CA LEU A 126 -13.50 8.36 -13.16
C LEU A 126 -13.05 9.78 -13.56
N GLN A 127 -11.75 10.01 -13.76
CA GLN A 127 -11.23 11.28 -14.29
C GLN A 127 -11.70 11.46 -15.73
N GLY A 128 -12.73 12.24 -15.93
CA GLY A 128 -13.39 12.44 -17.23
C GLY A 128 -14.90 12.19 -17.20
N MET A 129 -15.42 11.56 -16.18
CA MET A 129 -16.84 11.55 -15.91
C MET A 129 -17.27 12.96 -15.43
N ARG A 130 -17.69 13.79 -16.38
CA ARG A 130 -18.38 15.02 -16.03
C ARG A 130 -19.78 14.65 -15.57
N PRO A 131 -20.31 15.22 -14.46
CA PRO A 131 -21.71 15.09 -14.15
C PRO A 131 -22.48 15.59 -15.38
N SER A 132 -23.39 14.78 -15.88
CA SER A 132 -24.33 15.24 -16.92
C SER A 132 -25.04 16.45 -16.34
N SER A 133 -24.81 17.62 -16.90
CA SER A 133 -25.60 18.79 -16.53
C SER A 133 -27.06 18.53 -16.80
N PRO A 134 -27.99 18.92 -15.89
CA PRO A 134 -29.41 18.74 -16.07
C PRO A 134 -29.93 19.53 -17.27
#